data_b771761f5eb5b94d85b216233974c6e0
#
_entry.id   b771761f5eb5b94d85b216233974c6e0
#
_cell.length_a   1.000
_cell.length_b   1.000
_cell.length_c   1.000
_cell.angle_alpha   90.00
_cell.angle_beta   90.00
_cell.angle_gamma   90.00
#
_symmetry.space_group_name_H-M   'P 1'
#
loop_
_entity.id
_entity.type
_entity.pdbx_description
1 polymer ?
#
loop_
_entity_poly.entity_id
_entity_poly.type
_entity_poly.pdbx_seq_one_letter_code
_entity_poly.pdbx_strand_id
1 'polypeptide(L)'
;EIQHNVMTPQPYNRLYQLTGSKGFANKYPVEGYALDADQLTASGVQPKVDDLNSHGFLPEAEMEALVAKYQHPILKKYGEMAKEVGGHGGMDFIMDSRLVYCLQNGLPLDMDVYDLAEWCCLAELGELSMDNNCAPVAFPDFTRGEWNVVKGYKHAYAAPEEEAAVMEKAKAFTAKLKEQGAKEWAQAEKK
;
A
#
# COMPACT_ATOMS: atom_id res chain seq x y z
N GLU A 1 -6.84 -15.04 -7.76
CA GLU A 1 -6.15 -15.65 -8.92
C GLU A 1 -4.88 -14.86 -9.19
N ILE A 2 -3.76 -15.57 -9.37
CA ILE A 2 -2.47 -14.99 -9.77
C ILE A 2 -2.12 -15.55 -11.13
N GLN A 3 -1.85 -14.68 -12.10
CA GLN A 3 -1.38 -15.07 -13.42
C GLN A 3 -0.08 -14.31 -13.72
N HIS A 4 0.99 -15.05 -14.02
CA HIS A 4 2.24 -14.50 -14.51
C HIS A 4 2.57 -15.09 -15.87
N ASN A 5 2.41 -14.30 -16.92
CA ASN A 5 2.67 -14.72 -18.29
C ASN A 5 3.67 -13.78 -18.97
N VAL A 6 4.87 -14.30 -19.23
CA VAL A 6 5.94 -13.61 -19.95
C VAL A 6 6.33 -14.30 -21.27
N MET A 7 5.58 -15.36 -21.62
CA MET A 7 5.91 -16.20 -22.77
C MET A 7 5.15 -15.83 -24.04
N THR A 8 3.99 -15.18 -23.90
CA THR A 8 3.16 -14.80 -25.04
C THR A 8 3.14 -13.31 -25.23
N PRO A 9 3.09 -12.83 -26.51
CA PRO A 9 2.97 -11.39 -26.78
C PRO A 9 1.65 -10.87 -26.22
N GLN A 10 1.75 -9.95 -25.27
CA GLN A 10 0.61 -9.21 -24.74
C GLN A 10 1.05 -7.86 -24.18
N PRO A 11 0.18 -6.83 -24.17
CA PRO A 11 0.50 -5.58 -23.52
C PRO A 11 0.86 -5.78 -22.06
N TYR A 12 1.81 -4.98 -21.58
CA TYR A 12 2.14 -4.97 -20.16
C TYR A 12 0.90 -4.68 -19.33
N ASN A 13 0.63 -5.56 -18.39
CA ASN A 13 -0.52 -5.44 -17.51
C ASN A 13 -0.18 -6.00 -16.13
N ARG A 14 -0.47 -5.21 -15.10
CA ARG A 14 -0.52 -5.66 -13.72
C ARG A 14 -1.93 -5.36 -13.24
N LEU A 15 -2.89 -6.21 -13.56
CA LEU A 15 -4.28 -5.97 -13.20
C LEU A 15 -4.39 -5.52 -11.74
N TYR A 16 -4.74 -4.28 -11.57
CA TYR A 16 -4.89 -3.65 -10.26
C TYR A 16 -6.28 -3.05 -10.18
N GLN A 17 -7.14 -3.73 -9.45
CA GLN A 17 -8.56 -3.44 -9.46
C GLN A 17 -9.11 -3.47 -8.03
N LEU A 18 -9.85 -2.45 -7.66
CA LEU A 18 -10.56 -2.36 -6.40
C LEU A 18 -12.04 -2.12 -6.69
N THR A 19 -12.89 -2.96 -6.12
CA THR A 19 -14.33 -2.84 -6.24
C THR A 19 -14.95 -2.67 -4.86
N GLY A 20 -15.61 -1.54 -4.66
CA GLY A 20 -16.38 -1.25 -3.46
C GLY A 20 -17.87 -1.20 -3.77
N SER A 21 -18.70 -1.07 -2.74
CA SER A 21 -20.16 -0.97 -2.87
C SER A 21 -20.62 0.30 -3.59
N LYS A 22 -19.79 1.33 -3.64
CA LYS A 22 -20.13 2.66 -4.19
C LYS A 22 -19.08 3.24 -5.12
N GLY A 23 -18.09 2.46 -5.48
CA GLY A 23 -17.03 2.91 -6.36
C GLY A 23 -16.14 1.78 -6.84
N PHE A 24 -15.40 2.10 -7.88
CA PHE A 24 -14.50 1.19 -8.56
C PHE A 24 -13.23 1.96 -8.97
N ALA A 25 -12.09 1.32 -8.84
CA ALA A 25 -10.83 1.85 -9.31
C ALA A 25 -10.08 0.77 -10.08
N ASN A 26 -9.52 1.13 -11.22
CA ASN A 26 -8.72 0.26 -12.07
C ASN A 26 -7.47 0.99 -12.54
N LYS A 27 -6.32 0.31 -12.55
CA LYS A 27 -5.09 0.89 -13.06
C LYS A 27 -4.67 0.31 -14.41
N TYR A 28 -4.85 -0.97 -14.63
CA TYR A 28 -4.43 -1.65 -15.86
C TYR A 28 -5.58 -2.48 -16.41
N PRO A 29 -5.72 -2.64 -17.74
CA PRO A 29 -4.93 -1.99 -18.80
C PRO A 29 -5.30 -0.52 -19.02
N VAL A 30 -6.41 -0.05 -18.47
CA VAL A 30 -6.88 1.34 -18.55
C VAL A 30 -7.02 1.88 -17.13
N GLU A 31 -6.41 3.01 -16.85
CA GLU A 31 -6.59 3.69 -15.58
C GLU A 31 -7.93 4.42 -15.58
N GLY A 32 -8.72 4.21 -14.54
CA GLY A 32 -10.01 4.87 -14.42
C GLY A 32 -10.70 4.60 -13.09
N TYR A 33 -11.64 5.46 -12.78
CA TYR A 33 -12.48 5.40 -11.59
C TYR A 33 -13.95 5.47 -11.99
N ALA A 34 -14.80 4.77 -11.24
CA ALA A 34 -16.25 4.92 -11.33
C ALA A 34 -16.78 5.11 -9.90
N LEU A 35 -17.68 6.05 -9.72
CA LEU A 35 -18.32 6.35 -8.44
C LEU A 35 -19.81 6.55 -8.65
N ASP A 36 -20.60 6.19 -7.64
CA ASP A 36 -21.98 6.66 -7.57
C ASP A 36 -22.02 8.19 -7.50
N ALA A 37 -23.02 8.81 -8.14
CA ALA A 37 -23.16 10.27 -8.18
C ALA A 37 -23.14 10.91 -6.79
N ASP A 38 -23.79 10.29 -5.81
CA ASP A 38 -23.81 10.75 -4.43
C ASP A 38 -22.40 10.77 -3.80
N GLN A 39 -21.56 9.79 -4.12
CA GLN A 39 -20.20 9.70 -3.61
C GLN A 39 -19.30 10.74 -4.28
N LEU A 40 -19.47 11.00 -5.56
CA LEU A 40 -18.73 12.03 -6.26
C LEU A 40 -19.06 13.41 -5.67
N THR A 41 -20.33 13.72 -5.47
CA THR A 41 -20.78 14.96 -4.84
C THR A 41 -20.26 15.07 -3.38
N ALA A 42 -20.37 14.00 -2.59
CA ALA A 42 -19.86 13.96 -1.23
C ALA A 42 -18.33 14.16 -1.15
N SER A 43 -17.59 13.75 -2.19
CA SER A 43 -16.16 14.03 -2.30
C SER A 43 -15.83 15.51 -2.57
N GLY A 44 -16.85 16.34 -2.90
CA GLY A 44 -16.70 17.75 -3.23
C GLY A 44 -16.32 17.99 -4.69
N VAL A 45 -16.36 16.96 -5.52
CA VAL A 45 -16.19 17.05 -6.97
C VAL A 45 -17.59 17.17 -7.58
N GLN A 46 -17.83 18.24 -8.31
CA GLN A 46 -19.11 18.44 -8.99
C GLN A 46 -19.09 17.73 -10.34
N PRO A 47 -20.01 16.80 -10.58
CA PRO A 47 -20.10 16.17 -11.88
C PRO A 47 -20.45 17.20 -12.95
N LYS A 48 -19.77 17.13 -14.09
CA LYS A 48 -20.02 18.01 -15.24
C LYS A 48 -21.06 17.46 -16.19
N VAL A 49 -21.47 16.23 -15.99
CA VAL A 49 -22.48 15.53 -16.78
C VAL A 49 -23.64 15.12 -15.90
N ASP A 50 -24.84 15.35 -16.37
CA ASP A 50 -26.08 15.05 -15.62
C ASP A 50 -26.37 13.54 -15.52
N ASP A 51 -25.69 12.74 -16.34
CA ASP A 51 -25.86 11.28 -16.38
C ASP A 51 -24.50 10.60 -16.19
N LEU A 52 -24.13 10.40 -14.93
CA LEU A 52 -22.99 9.56 -14.57
C LEU A 52 -23.39 8.11 -14.78
N ASN A 53 -23.03 7.58 -15.93
CA ASN A 53 -23.27 6.18 -16.25
C ASN A 53 -22.43 5.28 -15.33
N SER A 54 -23.10 4.51 -14.48
CA SER A 54 -22.48 3.53 -13.58
C SER A 54 -21.74 2.39 -14.32
N HIS A 55 -21.89 2.31 -15.65
CA HIS A 55 -21.19 1.36 -16.50
C HIS A 55 -19.97 1.92 -17.20
N GLY A 56 -19.61 3.18 -16.96
CA GLY A 56 -18.45 3.84 -17.52
C GLY A 56 -17.49 4.40 -16.48
N PHE A 57 -16.28 4.72 -16.92
CA PHE A 57 -15.37 5.51 -16.10
C PHE A 57 -15.82 6.97 -16.03
N LEU A 58 -15.46 7.63 -14.96
CA LEU A 58 -15.63 9.08 -14.83
C LEU A 58 -14.91 9.81 -15.97
N PRO A 59 -15.41 10.94 -16.42
CA PRO A 59 -14.69 11.82 -17.32
C PRO A 59 -13.33 12.24 -16.73
N GLU A 60 -12.36 12.53 -17.58
CA GLU A 60 -10.97 12.84 -17.19
C GLU A 60 -10.89 13.96 -16.15
N ALA A 61 -11.65 15.03 -16.32
CA ALA A 61 -11.60 16.17 -15.39
C ALA A 61 -12.08 15.82 -13.96
N GLU A 62 -13.07 14.94 -13.83
CA GLU A 62 -13.55 14.43 -12.54
C GLU A 62 -12.53 13.46 -11.93
N MET A 63 -11.89 12.62 -12.74
CA MET A 63 -10.80 11.75 -12.28
C MET A 63 -9.60 12.56 -11.77
N GLU A 64 -9.17 13.57 -12.51
CA GLU A 64 -8.10 14.48 -12.10
C GLU A 64 -8.42 15.19 -10.78
N ALA A 65 -9.64 15.68 -10.62
CA ALA A 65 -10.08 16.33 -9.38
C ALA A 65 -10.06 15.37 -8.18
N LEU A 66 -10.48 14.11 -8.37
CA LEU A 66 -10.39 13.09 -7.32
C LEU A 66 -8.94 12.77 -6.97
N VAL A 67 -8.08 12.57 -7.95
CA VAL A 67 -6.65 12.31 -7.74
C VAL A 67 -6.02 13.48 -6.96
N ALA A 68 -6.24 14.72 -7.39
CA ALA A 68 -5.71 15.91 -6.72
C ALA A 68 -6.15 15.99 -5.25
N LYS A 69 -7.40 15.62 -4.97
CA LYS A 69 -7.95 15.63 -3.62
C LYS A 69 -7.37 14.53 -2.73
N TYR A 70 -7.34 13.31 -3.24
CA TYR A 70 -7.00 12.11 -2.45
C TYR A 70 -5.55 11.63 -2.63
N GLN A 71 -4.76 12.32 -3.46
CA GLN A 71 -3.34 11.99 -3.64
C GLN A 71 -2.63 11.93 -2.30
N HIS A 72 -1.85 10.87 -2.10
CA HIS A 72 -1.11 10.66 -0.87
C HIS A 72 -0.16 11.85 -0.58
N PRO A 73 -0.04 12.32 0.66
CA PRO A 73 0.80 13.47 1.03
C PRO A 73 2.26 13.33 0.58
N ILE A 74 2.82 12.12 0.59
CA ILE A 74 4.19 11.89 0.12
C ILE A 74 4.37 12.22 -1.36
N LEU A 75 3.35 11.95 -2.19
CA LEU A 75 3.38 12.29 -3.62
C LEU A 75 3.21 13.79 -3.83
N LYS A 76 2.42 14.46 -3.00
CA LYS A 76 2.31 15.93 -3.02
C LYS A 76 3.63 16.60 -2.66
N LYS A 77 4.38 16.01 -1.70
CA LYS A 77 5.65 16.56 -1.20
C LYS A 77 6.83 16.25 -2.11
N TYR A 78 6.92 15.04 -2.60
CA TYR A 78 8.12 14.54 -3.29
C TYR A 78 7.90 14.11 -4.74
N GLY A 79 6.66 14.06 -5.23
CA GLY A 79 6.33 13.45 -6.52
C GLY A 79 7.06 14.05 -7.70
N GLU A 80 7.17 15.37 -7.80
CA GLU A 80 7.89 16.03 -8.89
C GLU A 80 9.39 15.76 -8.82
N MET A 81 10.01 15.93 -7.65
CA MET A 81 11.43 15.61 -7.44
C MET A 81 11.71 14.14 -7.74
N ALA A 82 10.85 13.25 -7.32
CA ALA A 82 11.00 11.82 -7.56
C ALA A 82 10.96 11.48 -9.06
N LYS A 83 10.10 12.13 -9.83
CA LYS A 83 10.06 11.98 -11.29
C LYS A 83 11.34 12.48 -11.96
N GLU A 84 11.91 13.60 -11.49
CA GLU A 84 13.16 14.17 -12.00
C GLU A 84 14.36 13.26 -11.73
N VAL A 85 14.44 12.70 -10.52
CA VAL A 85 15.51 11.76 -10.15
C VAL A 85 15.39 10.44 -10.93
N GLY A 86 14.18 9.99 -11.20
CA GLY A 86 13.91 8.78 -11.95
C GLY A 86 13.79 7.52 -11.08
N GLY A 87 14.03 6.36 -11.68
CA GLY A 87 13.80 5.06 -11.03
C GLY A 87 12.32 4.71 -11.01
N HIS A 88 11.85 3.94 -12.01
CA HIS A 88 10.44 3.52 -12.15
C HIS A 88 9.42 4.66 -11.96
N GLY A 89 9.68 5.80 -12.62
CA GLY A 89 8.82 6.99 -12.51
C GLY A 89 8.89 7.70 -11.15
N GLY A 90 9.97 7.50 -10.39
CA GLY A 90 10.20 8.11 -9.08
C GLY A 90 9.87 7.21 -7.89
N MET A 91 9.37 6.00 -8.13
CA MET A 91 9.03 5.06 -7.07
C MET A 91 10.26 4.68 -6.23
N ASP A 92 11.37 4.36 -6.88
CA ASP A 92 12.62 3.96 -6.23
C ASP A 92 13.15 5.09 -5.34
N PHE A 93 13.14 6.33 -5.84
CA PHE A 93 13.54 7.50 -5.06
C PHE A 93 12.72 7.65 -3.77
N ILE A 94 11.40 7.50 -3.84
CA ILE A 94 10.52 7.62 -2.68
C ILE A 94 10.81 6.50 -1.67
N MET A 95 10.96 5.27 -2.16
CA MET A 95 11.26 4.11 -1.33
C MET A 95 12.59 4.26 -0.58
N ASP A 96 13.65 4.62 -1.31
CA ASP A 96 14.98 4.79 -0.73
C ASP A 96 15.04 5.98 0.24
N SER A 97 14.38 7.08 -0.10
CA SER A 97 14.27 8.25 0.79
C SER A 97 13.57 7.89 2.10
N ARG A 98 12.54 7.05 2.04
CA ARG A 98 11.85 6.55 3.24
C ARG A 98 12.75 5.67 4.09
N LEU A 99 13.46 4.74 3.47
CA LEU A 99 14.43 3.87 4.15
C LEU A 99 15.49 4.70 4.88
N VAL A 100 16.14 5.62 4.17
CA VAL A 100 17.17 6.49 4.75
C VAL A 100 16.61 7.32 5.90
N TYR A 101 15.43 7.90 5.72
CA TYR A 101 14.77 8.68 6.76
C TYR A 101 14.48 7.85 8.03
N CYS A 102 13.95 6.65 7.89
CA CYS A 102 13.68 5.77 9.01
C CYS A 102 14.98 5.39 9.74
N LEU A 103 16.04 5.03 9.01
CA LEU A 103 17.33 4.67 9.60
C LEU A 103 17.99 5.84 10.34
N GLN A 104 17.98 7.03 9.75
CA GLN A 104 18.56 8.24 10.37
C GLN A 104 17.84 8.65 11.66
N ASN A 105 16.55 8.40 11.74
CA ASN A 105 15.73 8.81 12.87
C ASN A 105 15.44 7.67 13.87
N GLY A 106 15.97 6.47 13.65
CA GLY A 106 15.72 5.31 14.51
C GLY A 106 14.26 4.88 14.53
N LEU A 107 13.58 5.03 13.38
CA LEU A 107 12.18 4.65 13.21
C LEU A 107 12.07 3.23 12.67
N PRO A 108 10.96 2.53 12.94
CA PRO A 108 10.64 1.30 12.24
C PRO A 108 10.60 1.53 10.73
N LEU A 109 11.02 0.53 9.96
CA LEU A 109 10.92 0.58 8.50
C LEU A 109 9.49 0.48 8.04
N ASP A 110 9.19 1.01 6.85
CA ASP A 110 7.86 0.92 6.23
C ASP A 110 7.48 -0.54 5.90
N MET A 111 8.49 -1.36 5.67
CA MET A 111 8.38 -2.80 5.43
C MET A 111 9.34 -3.53 6.35
N ASP A 112 8.91 -4.66 6.88
CA ASP A 112 9.72 -5.49 7.76
C ASP A 112 9.86 -6.94 7.25
N VAL A 113 10.49 -7.79 8.02
CA VAL A 113 10.72 -9.19 7.65
C VAL A 113 9.42 -9.98 7.52
N TYR A 114 8.38 -9.60 8.21
CA TYR A 114 7.07 -10.26 8.14
C TYR A 114 6.35 -9.93 6.84
N ASP A 115 6.40 -8.66 6.41
CA ASP A 115 5.91 -8.25 5.09
C ASP A 115 6.62 -9.03 3.98
N LEU A 116 7.95 -9.16 4.07
CA LEU A 116 8.74 -9.93 3.12
C LEU A 116 8.33 -11.42 3.10
N ALA A 117 8.17 -12.03 4.27
CA ALA A 117 7.76 -13.44 4.38
C ALA A 117 6.38 -13.67 3.76
N GLU A 118 5.44 -12.77 4.03
CA GLU A 118 4.08 -12.82 3.46
C GLU A 118 4.09 -12.72 1.93
N TRP A 119 4.89 -11.84 1.37
CA TRP A 119 4.98 -11.69 -0.09
C TRP A 119 5.68 -12.88 -0.76
N CYS A 120 6.76 -13.36 -0.15
CA CYS A 120 7.55 -14.45 -0.73
C CYS A 120 6.83 -15.80 -0.68
N CYS A 121 5.99 -16.07 0.31
CA CYS A 121 5.29 -17.35 0.41
C CYS A 121 4.19 -17.54 -0.64
N LEU A 122 3.79 -16.49 -1.36
CA LEU A 122 2.72 -16.58 -2.37
C LEU A 122 3.03 -17.58 -3.49
N ALA A 123 4.29 -17.69 -3.91
CA ALA A 123 4.68 -18.63 -4.96
C ALA A 123 4.50 -20.08 -4.50
N GLU A 124 5.00 -20.41 -3.31
CA GLU A 124 4.90 -21.76 -2.73
C GLU A 124 3.45 -22.14 -2.40
N LEU A 125 2.68 -21.20 -1.84
CA LEU A 125 1.25 -21.45 -1.58
C LEU A 125 0.45 -21.61 -2.87
N GLY A 126 0.83 -20.90 -3.93
CA GLY A 126 0.23 -21.05 -5.25
C GLY A 126 0.51 -22.43 -5.85
N GLU A 127 1.73 -22.93 -5.76
CA GLU A 127 2.12 -24.26 -6.18
C GLU A 127 1.36 -25.34 -5.41
N LEU A 128 1.32 -25.21 -4.07
CA LEU A 128 0.57 -26.11 -3.21
C LEU A 128 -0.94 -26.13 -3.54
N SER A 129 -1.52 -25.00 -3.87
CA SER A 129 -2.91 -24.90 -4.32
C SER A 129 -3.13 -25.65 -5.63
N MET A 130 -2.24 -25.45 -6.62
CA MET A 130 -2.34 -26.13 -7.92
C MET A 130 -2.22 -27.65 -7.76
N ASP A 131 -1.29 -28.13 -6.96
CA ASP A 131 -1.09 -29.57 -6.69
C ASP A 131 -2.31 -30.20 -5.99
N ASN A 132 -3.10 -29.40 -5.30
CA ASN A 132 -4.35 -29.81 -4.67
C ASN A 132 -5.60 -29.41 -5.47
N ASN A 133 -5.55 -29.46 -6.78
CA ASN A 133 -6.67 -29.12 -7.68
C ASN A 133 -7.23 -27.72 -7.49
N CYS A 134 -6.37 -26.74 -7.30
CA CYS A 134 -6.72 -25.34 -7.03
C CYS A 134 -7.57 -25.14 -5.76
N ALA A 135 -7.42 -26.03 -4.79
CA ALA A 135 -8.10 -25.88 -3.50
C ALA A 135 -7.55 -24.67 -2.72
N PRO A 136 -8.38 -24.01 -1.90
CA PRO A 136 -7.91 -22.96 -1.02
C PRO A 136 -6.83 -23.49 -0.08
N VAL A 137 -5.75 -22.71 0.07
CA VAL A 137 -4.64 -22.98 1.00
C VAL A 137 -4.65 -21.91 2.09
N ALA A 138 -4.46 -22.34 3.34
CA ALA A 138 -4.36 -21.42 4.45
C ALA A 138 -3.09 -20.57 4.34
N PHE A 139 -3.26 -19.26 4.46
CA PHE A 139 -2.14 -18.32 4.49
C PHE A 139 -1.54 -18.34 5.91
N PRO A 140 -0.23 -18.56 6.07
CA PRO A 140 0.39 -18.59 7.39
C PRO A 140 0.45 -17.18 7.99
N ASP A 141 0.17 -17.08 9.28
CA ASP A 141 0.38 -15.84 10.04
C ASP A 141 1.80 -15.82 10.60
N PHE A 142 2.71 -15.18 9.92
CA PHE A 142 4.10 -15.02 10.33
C PHE A 142 4.25 -14.12 11.56
N THR A 143 3.28 -13.24 11.82
CA THR A 143 3.30 -12.31 12.96
C THR A 143 2.80 -12.94 14.26
N ARG A 144 2.26 -14.18 14.20
CA ARG A 144 1.68 -14.88 15.35
C ARG A 144 0.57 -14.07 16.05
N GLY A 145 -0.23 -13.37 15.27
CA GLY A 145 -1.34 -12.56 15.74
C GLY A 145 -1.01 -11.10 16.04
N GLU A 146 0.25 -10.69 15.95
CA GLU A 146 0.62 -9.27 16.23
C GLU A 146 0.01 -8.28 15.24
N TRP A 147 -0.28 -8.69 14.02
CA TRP A 147 -0.96 -7.85 13.04
C TRP A 147 -2.33 -7.33 13.55
N ASN A 148 -2.98 -8.05 14.47
CA ASN A 148 -4.24 -7.63 15.10
C ASN A 148 -4.06 -6.55 16.17
N VAL A 149 -2.85 -6.44 16.73
CA VAL A 149 -2.55 -5.52 17.84
C VAL A 149 -2.08 -4.17 17.32
N VAL A 150 -1.32 -4.16 16.21
CA VAL A 150 -0.82 -2.95 15.59
C VAL A 150 -1.87 -2.42 14.61
N LYS A 151 -2.64 -1.41 15.03
CA LYS A 151 -3.65 -0.78 14.18
C LYS A 151 -3.14 0.51 13.55
N GLY A 152 -3.46 0.68 12.27
CA GLY A 152 -3.17 1.89 11.51
C GLY A 152 -1.83 1.86 10.77
N TYR A 153 -1.59 2.90 9.99
CA TYR A 153 -0.35 3.06 9.23
C TYR A 153 0.77 3.47 10.18
N LYS A 154 1.82 2.67 10.23
CA LYS A 154 3.00 2.96 11.06
C LYS A 154 3.70 4.26 10.64
N HIS A 155 3.58 4.68 9.37
CA HIS A 155 4.41 5.72 8.75
C HIS A 155 3.71 6.53 7.66
N ALA A 156 2.38 6.62 7.64
CA ALA A 156 1.71 7.50 6.71
C ALA A 156 2.02 8.95 7.07
N TYR A 157 2.58 9.71 6.13
CA TYR A 157 2.68 11.15 6.28
C TYR A 157 1.28 11.74 6.19
N ALA A 158 0.90 12.33 7.27
CA ALA A 158 -0.27 13.17 7.34
C ALA A 158 0.13 14.65 7.25
N ALA A 159 -0.74 15.55 7.66
CA ALA A 159 -0.37 16.94 7.87
C ALA A 159 0.81 17.08 8.86
N PRO A 160 1.59 18.17 8.85
CA PRO A 160 2.77 18.32 9.72
C PRO A 160 2.49 18.05 11.19
N GLU A 161 1.31 18.42 11.68
CA GLU A 161 0.90 18.20 13.07
C GLU A 161 0.64 16.69 13.34
N GLU A 162 0.11 15.99 12.36
CA GLU A 162 -0.11 14.53 12.43
C GLU A 162 1.20 13.77 12.25
N GLU A 163 2.13 14.30 11.45
CA GLU A 163 3.48 13.74 11.30
C GLU A 163 4.20 13.67 12.65
N ALA A 164 4.13 14.74 13.45
CA ALA A 164 4.72 14.75 14.78
C ALA A 164 4.11 13.69 15.71
N ALA A 165 2.80 13.53 15.70
CA ALA A 165 2.11 12.52 16.50
C ALA A 165 2.42 11.08 16.04
N VAL A 166 2.55 10.86 14.73
CA VAL A 166 2.98 9.57 14.17
C VAL A 166 4.42 9.25 14.56
N MET A 167 5.31 10.26 14.50
CA MET A 167 6.70 10.13 14.90
C MET A 167 6.86 9.75 16.37
N GLU A 168 6.10 10.38 17.26
CA GLU A 168 6.12 10.04 18.70
C GLU A 168 5.63 8.61 18.94
N LYS A 169 4.56 8.18 18.27
CA LYS A 169 4.08 6.80 18.35
C LYS A 169 5.10 5.80 17.82
N ALA A 170 5.76 6.09 16.70
CA ALA A 170 6.78 5.25 16.12
C ALA A 170 8.01 5.12 17.04
N LYS A 171 8.45 6.21 17.66
CA LYS A 171 9.55 6.20 18.65
C LYS A 171 9.18 5.36 19.86
N ALA A 172 8.00 5.53 20.41
CA ALA A 172 7.50 4.75 21.54
C ALA A 172 7.42 3.25 21.22
N PHE A 173 6.94 2.91 20.02
CA PHE A 173 6.90 1.53 19.53
C PHE A 173 8.31 0.93 19.38
N THR A 174 9.23 1.66 18.77
CA THR A 174 10.64 1.23 18.65
C THR A 174 11.31 1.01 20.00
N ALA A 175 11.06 1.88 20.97
CA ALA A 175 11.57 1.73 22.33
C ALA A 175 11.05 0.45 23.00
N LYS A 176 9.77 0.16 22.82
CA LYS A 176 9.12 -1.07 23.32
C LYS A 176 9.72 -2.33 22.68
N LEU A 177 9.94 -2.33 21.37
CA LEU A 177 10.57 -3.46 20.67
C LEU A 177 12.01 -3.70 21.14
N LYS A 178 12.79 -2.64 21.34
CA LYS A 178 14.16 -2.75 21.87
C LYS A 178 14.17 -3.34 23.28
N GLU A 179 13.26 -2.92 24.13
CA GLU A 179 13.11 -3.45 25.48
C GLU A 179 12.71 -4.93 25.46
N GLN A 180 11.78 -5.31 24.60
CA GLN A 180 11.34 -6.69 24.45
C GLN A 180 12.46 -7.58 23.90
N GLY A 181 13.15 -7.16 22.85
CA GLY A 181 14.29 -7.87 22.27
C GLY A 181 15.43 -8.05 23.28
N ALA A 182 15.74 -7.04 24.11
CA ALA A 182 16.73 -7.15 25.17
C ALA A 182 16.33 -8.18 26.24
N LYS A 183 15.04 -8.27 26.59
CA LYS A 183 14.53 -9.28 27.53
C LYS A 183 14.64 -10.70 26.97
N GLU A 184 14.28 -10.87 25.71
CA GLU A 184 14.35 -12.17 25.03
C GLU A 184 15.81 -12.65 24.89
N TRP A 185 16.72 -11.75 24.51
CA TRP A 185 18.17 -12.03 24.47
C TRP A 185 18.70 -12.47 25.82
N ALA A 186 18.42 -11.72 26.88
CA ALA A 186 18.85 -12.05 28.22
C ALA A 186 18.28 -13.38 28.77
N GLN A 187 17.12 -13.82 28.24
CA GLN A 187 16.56 -15.14 28.57
C GLN A 187 17.22 -16.26 27.77
N ALA A 188 17.64 -16.00 26.53
CA ALA A 188 18.33 -16.97 25.70
C ALA A 188 19.74 -17.28 26.18
N GLU A 189 20.45 -16.27 26.74
CA GLU A 189 21.79 -16.46 27.34
C GLU A 189 21.79 -17.27 28.66
N LYS A 190 20.63 -17.44 29.29
CA LYS A 190 20.48 -18.20 30.54
C LYS A 190 20.13 -19.68 30.32
N LYS A 191 19.95 -20.10 29.09
CA LYS A 191 19.69 -21.48 28.68
C LYS A 191 20.95 -22.12 28.10
#